data_642596a25f124f4bcc1b2dd913d448ca
#
_entry.id   642596a25f124f4bcc1b2dd913d448ca
#
_cell.length_a   1.000
_cell.length_b   1.000
_cell.length_c   1.000
_cell.angle_alpha   90.00
_cell.angle_beta   90.00
_cell.angle_gamma   90.00
#
_symmetry.space_group_name_H-M   'P 1'
#
loop_
_entity.id
_entity.type
_entity.pdbx_description
1 polymer ?
#
loop_
_entity_poly.entity_id
_entity_poly.type
_entity_poly.pdbx_seq_one_letter_code
_entity_poly.pdbx_strand_id
1 'polypeptide(L)'
;MKINFNNLEDDEKMELIIRKIKEDDYQKVFVLTDIHGRFDLFEKLIEKIDLKKEDLLLILGDSCDRGKFSFELYNWYEEMIQKDYNIIHLMGNHENMLFESISDENFRLNWLYNGGNVTIK
;
A
#
# COMPACT_ATOMS: atom_id res chain seq x y z
N MET A 1 -15.35 3.95 12.40
CA MET A 1 -15.01 4.21 13.82
C MET A 1 -13.63 4.87 13.85
N LYS A 2 -13.52 5.98 14.56
CA LYS A 2 -12.25 6.67 14.78
C LYS A 2 -11.81 6.42 16.22
N ILE A 3 -10.57 6.02 16.43
CA ILE A 3 -9.95 5.90 17.75
C ILE A 3 -8.98 7.06 17.90
N ASN A 4 -9.18 7.88 18.91
CA ASN A 4 -8.30 9.01 19.19
C ASN A 4 -7.37 8.65 20.35
N PHE A 5 -6.07 8.73 20.13
CA PHE A 5 -5.04 8.46 21.14
C PHE A 5 -4.71 9.76 21.90
N ASN A 6 -5.58 10.16 22.82
CA ASN A 6 -5.43 11.41 23.57
C ASN A 6 -4.23 11.49 24.52
N ASN A 7 -3.47 10.40 24.68
CA ASN A 7 -2.33 10.30 25.59
C ASN A 7 -0.97 10.44 24.91
N LEU A 8 -0.93 10.69 23.59
CA LEU A 8 0.30 11.00 22.86
C LEU A 8 0.56 12.50 22.89
N GLU A 9 1.82 12.90 22.90
CA GLU A 9 2.18 14.32 22.77
C GLU A 9 1.62 14.91 21.48
N ASP A 10 1.38 16.23 21.46
CA ASP A 10 0.62 16.88 20.37
C ASP A 10 1.18 16.64 18.96
N ASP A 11 2.49 16.38 18.84
CA ASP A 11 3.16 16.07 17.58
C ASP A 11 3.00 14.61 17.13
N GLU A 12 2.45 13.73 17.98
CA GLU A 12 2.28 12.30 17.74
C GLU A 12 0.82 11.86 17.67
N LYS A 13 -0.12 12.81 17.64
CA LYS A 13 -1.54 12.47 17.51
C LYS A 13 -1.83 11.85 16.17
N MET A 14 -1.91 10.54 16.17
CA MET A 14 -2.30 9.76 15.01
C MET A 14 -3.78 9.39 15.10
N GLU A 15 -4.54 9.73 14.06
CA GLU A 15 -5.92 9.33 13.95
C GLU A 15 -5.97 7.93 13.31
N LEU A 16 -6.37 6.92 14.09
CA LEU A 16 -6.56 5.57 13.56
C LEU A 16 -7.92 5.48 12.86
N ILE A 17 -7.90 5.26 11.57
CA ILE A 17 -9.10 4.98 10.78
C ILE A 17 -9.29 3.46 10.73
N ILE A 18 -10.39 2.97 11.32
CA ILE A 18 -10.77 1.56 11.25
C ILE A 18 -11.86 1.40 10.20
N ARG A 19 -11.58 0.57 9.21
CA ARG A 19 -12.56 0.10 8.22
C ARG A 19 -12.92 -1.34 8.51
N LYS A 20 -14.20 -1.59 8.75
CA LYS A 20 -14.72 -2.96 8.85
C LYS A 20 -15.11 -3.46 7.47
N ILE A 21 -14.65 -4.64 7.12
CA ILE A 21 -15.06 -5.39 5.93
C ILE A 21 -15.79 -6.63 6.37
N LYS A 22 -16.78 -7.05 5.60
CA LYS A 22 -17.48 -8.33 5.78
C LYS A 22 -17.07 -9.23 4.63
N GLU A 23 -16.60 -10.41 4.96
CA GLU A 23 -16.18 -11.40 3.95
C GLU A 23 -17.33 -11.72 2.98
N ASP A 24 -18.55 -11.81 3.49
CA ASP A 24 -19.75 -12.11 2.69
C ASP A 24 -20.11 -11.03 1.65
N ASP A 25 -19.52 -9.83 1.74
CA ASP A 25 -19.72 -8.76 0.74
C ASP A 25 -18.93 -9.03 -0.57
N TYR A 26 -18.04 -10.04 -0.57
CA TYR A 26 -17.16 -10.36 -1.70
C TYR A 26 -17.26 -11.84 -2.06
N GLN A 27 -16.98 -12.17 -3.33
CA GLN A 27 -16.90 -13.57 -3.74
C GLN A 27 -15.65 -14.26 -3.19
N LYS A 28 -14.52 -13.56 -3.25
CA LYS A 28 -13.23 -14.00 -2.69
C LYS A 28 -12.52 -12.82 -2.06
N VAL A 29 -11.70 -13.10 -1.06
CA VAL A 29 -10.80 -12.13 -0.47
C VAL A 29 -9.37 -12.62 -0.65
N PHE A 30 -8.58 -11.84 -1.38
CA PHE A 30 -7.15 -12.08 -1.58
C PHE A 30 -6.36 -11.09 -0.72
N VAL A 31 -5.34 -11.58 -0.04
CA VAL A 31 -4.48 -10.77 0.81
C VAL A 31 -3.04 -10.91 0.35
N LEU A 32 -2.39 -9.77 0.07
CA LEU A 32 -0.98 -9.69 -0.32
C LEU A 32 -0.24 -8.70 0.57
N THR A 33 1.06 -8.86 0.67
CA THR A 33 1.95 -7.93 1.38
C THR A 33 3.33 -7.92 0.76
N ASP A 34 4.11 -6.88 1.05
CA ASP A 34 5.56 -6.81 0.74
C ASP A 34 5.89 -7.08 -0.74
N ILE A 35 5.18 -6.45 -1.64
CA ILE A 35 5.36 -6.63 -3.10
C ILE A 35 6.65 -5.97 -3.57
N HIS A 36 7.04 -4.85 -2.91
CA HIS A 36 8.32 -4.17 -3.12
C HIS A 36 8.69 -3.96 -4.59
N GLY A 37 7.81 -3.29 -5.34
CA GLY A 37 8.06 -2.92 -6.72
C GLY A 37 8.24 -4.09 -7.70
N ARG A 38 7.81 -5.29 -7.33
CA ARG A 38 7.85 -6.49 -8.19
C ARG A 38 6.56 -6.62 -9.00
N PHE A 39 6.24 -5.58 -9.77
CA PHE A 39 5.09 -5.58 -10.66
C PHE A 39 5.10 -6.74 -11.64
N ASP A 40 6.28 -7.15 -12.10
CA ASP A 40 6.49 -8.31 -12.96
C ASP A 40 5.94 -9.63 -12.37
N LEU A 41 6.11 -9.86 -11.07
CA LEU A 41 5.57 -11.02 -10.38
C LEU A 41 4.10 -10.82 -9.97
N PHE A 42 3.76 -9.60 -9.55
CA PHE A 42 2.41 -9.22 -9.17
C PHE A 42 1.42 -9.43 -10.33
N GLU A 43 1.75 -8.97 -11.53
CA GLU A 43 0.91 -9.12 -12.72
C GLU A 43 0.61 -10.59 -13.03
N LYS A 44 1.64 -11.45 -12.98
CA LYS A 44 1.47 -12.90 -13.16
C LYS A 44 0.58 -13.53 -12.09
N LEU A 45 0.69 -13.05 -10.84
CA LEU A 45 -0.16 -13.51 -9.76
C LEU A 45 -1.63 -13.12 -9.98
N ILE A 46 -1.87 -11.86 -10.36
CA ILE A 46 -3.22 -11.36 -10.64
C ILE A 46 -3.88 -12.14 -11.79
N GLU A 47 -3.12 -12.42 -12.85
CA GLU A 47 -3.62 -13.29 -13.95
C GLU A 47 -3.98 -14.69 -13.43
N LYS A 48 -3.12 -15.26 -12.59
CA LYS A 48 -3.31 -16.63 -12.08
C LYS A 48 -4.52 -16.75 -11.16
N ILE A 49 -4.79 -15.75 -10.32
CA ILE A 49 -5.96 -15.75 -9.42
C ILE A 49 -7.25 -15.37 -10.15
N ASP A 50 -7.14 -14.84 -11.37
CA ASP A 50 -8.27 -14.39 -12.18
C ASP A 50 -9.19 -13.42 -11.40
N LEU A 51 -8.58 -12.34 -10.88
CA LEU A 51 -9.24 -11.34 -10.04
C LEU A 51 -10.48 -10.76 -10.74
N LYS A 52 -11.61 -10.79 -10.05
CA LYS A 52 -12.90 -10.26 -10.51
C LYS A 52 -13.30 -9.00 -9.75
N LYS A 53 -14.25 -8.25 -10.28
CA LYS A 53 -14.79 -7.03 -9.63
C LYS A 53 -15.51 -7.34 -8.31
N GLU A 54 -16.06 -8.53 -8.19
CA GLU A 54 -16.77 -9.01 -7.01
C GLU A 54 -15.83 -9.54 -5.90
N ASP A 55 -14.53 -9.64 -6.21
CA ASP A 55 -13.52 -10.02 -5.24
C ASP A 55 -12.98 -8.78 -4.50
N LEU A 56 -12.34 -9.00 -3.35
CA LEU A 56 -11.54 -8.00 -2.66
C LEU A 56 -10.06 -8.35 -2.77
N LEU A 57 -9.25 -7.39 -3.18
CA LEU A 57 -7.80 -7.44 -3.07
C LEU A 57 -7.34 -6.52 -1.93
N LEU A 58 -6.82 -7.10 -0.87
CA LEU A 58 -6.30 -6.39 0.30
C LEU A 58 -4.77 -6.43 0.27
N ILE A 59 -4.15 -5.25 0.18
CA ILE A 59 -2.69 -5.09 0.25
C ILE A 59 -2.33 -4.56 1.63
N LEU A 60 -1.53 -5.29 2.37
CA LEU A 60 -1.16 -4.96 3.76
C LEU A 60 0.01 -3.95 3.86
N GLY A 61 0.41 -3.37 2.74
CA GLY A 61 1.49 -2.37 2.68
C GLY A 61 2.76 -2.89 2.01
N ASP A 62 3.78 -2.05 2.00
CA ASP A 62 5.11 -2.30 1.45
C ASP A 62 5.08 -2.69 -0.04
N SER A 63 4.36 -1.91 -0.82
CA SER A 63 4.33 -2.04 -2.28
C SER A 63 5.52 -1.39 -2.97
N CYS A 64 6.10 -0.34 -2.39
CA CYS A 64 7.23 0.40 -2.95
C CYS A 64 8.58 -0.11 -2.44
N ASP A 65 9.62 0.44 -3.04
CA ASP A 65 11.03 0.26 -2.71
C ASP A 65 11.61 -1.12 -3.05
N ARG A 66 12.92 -1.18 -3.16
CA ARG A 66 13.71 -2.37 -3.50
C ARG A 66 13.56 -2.86 -4.93
N GLY A 67 12.34 -3.10 -5.40
CA GLY A 67 12.05 -3.45 -6.79
C GLY A 67 11.90 -2.24 -7.70
N LYS A 68 12.07 -2.44 -9.01
CA LYS A 68 12.18 -1.35 -9.99
C LYS A 68 10.83 -0.78 -10.46
N PHE A 69 9.73 -1.44 -10.16
CA PHE A 69 8.43 -1.18 -10.78
C PHE A 69 7.37 -0.67 -9.78
N SER A 70 7.81 0.12 -8.78
CA SER A 70 6.88 0.69 -7.80
C SER A 70 5.86 1.61 -8.46
N PHE A 71 6.28 2.42 -9.42
CA PHE A 71 5.41 3.34 -10.15
C PHE A 71 4.33 2.59 -10.95
N GLU A 72 4.73 1.54 -11.67
CA GLU A 72 3.83 0.71 -12.46
C GLU A 72 2.80 -0.01 -11.57
N LEU A 73 3.23 -0.43 -10.38
CA LEU A 73 2.37 -1.08 -9.40
C LEU A 73 1.28 -0.13 -8.87
N TYR A 74 1.65 1.10 -8.46
CA TYR A 74 0.68 2.09 -7.99
C TYR A 74 -0.26 2.56 -9.11
N ASN A 75 0.23 2.73 -10.32
CA ASN A 75 -0.63 3.04 -11.47
C ASN A 75 -1.64 1.93 -11.73
N TRP A 76 -1.25 0.67 -11.59
CA TRP A 76 -2.16 -0.45 -11.70
C TRP A 76 -3.27 -0.40 -10.65
N TYR A 77 -2.93 -0.10 -9.37
CA TYR A 77 -3.94 0.04 -8.33
C TYR A 77 -4.95 1.14 -8.68
N GLU A 78 -4.46 2.30 -9.06
CA GLU A 78 -5.31 3.44 -9.43
C GLU A 78 -6.23 3.11 -10.61
N GLU A 79 -5.69 2.53 -11.67
CA GLU A 79 -6.43 2.13 -12.85
C GLU A 79 -7.55 1.11 -12.51
N MET A 80 -7.23 0.12 -11.69
CA MET A 80 -8.20 -0.91 -11.32
C MET A 80 -9.30 -0.37 -10.39
N ILE A 81 -8.96 0.55 -9.49
CA ILE A 81 -9.95 1.25 -8.67
C ILE A 81 -10.89 2.09 -9.54
N GLN A 82 -10.37 2.79 -10.55
CA GLN A 82 -11.18 3.55 -11.52
C GLN A 82 -12.09 2.65 -12.36
N LYS A 83 -11.75 1.38 -12.53
CA LYS A 83 -12.57 0.35 -13.19
C LYS A 83 -13.52 -0.39 -12.24
N ASP A 84 -13.74 0.13 -11.04
CA ASP A 84 -14.63 -0.44 -10.02
C ASP A 84 -14.20 -1.80 -9.44
N TYR A 85 -12.90 -2.10 -9.44
CA TYR A 85 -12.38 -3.22 -8.66
C TYR A 85 -12.26 -2.84 -7.18
N ASN A 86 -12.49 -3.80 -6.28
CA ASN A 86 -12.34 -3.58 -4.85
C ASN A 86 -10.90 -3.82 -4.43
N ILE A 87 -10.15 -2.74 -4.26
CA ILE A 87 -8.77 -2.76 -3.79
C ILE A 87 -8.65 -1.89 -2.54
N ILE A 88 -8.10 -2.45 -1.49
CA ILE A 88 -7.75 -1.73 -0.26
C ILE A 88 -6.25 -1.88 -0.05
N HIS A 89 -5.55 -0.76 0.04
CA HIS A 89 -4.13 -0.71 0.30
C HIS A 89 -3.88 -0.06 1.67
N LEU A 90 -3.26 -0.79 2.59
CA LEU A 90 -2.83 -0.27 3.88
C LEU A 90 -1.45 0.38 3.74
N MET A 91 -1.16 1.32 4.64
CA MET A 91 0.15 1.95 4.72
C MET A 91 1.11 1.03 5.46
N GLY A 92 2.14 0.53 4.77
CA GLY A 92 3.28 -0.15 5.37
C GLY A 92 4.35 0.84 5.85
N ASN A 93 5.41 0.33 6.45
CA ASN A 93 6.50 1.18 6.90
C ASN A 93 7.29 1.82 5.73
N HIS A 94 7.35 1.17 4.57
CA HIS A 94 7.99 1.73 3.38
C HIS A 94 7.19 2.90 2.79
N GLU A 95 5.87 2.81 2.71
CA GLU A 95 5.03 3.94 2.33
C GLU A 95 5.15 5.10 3.34
N ASN A 96 5.21 4.79 4.64
CA ASN A 96 5.41 5.81 5.66
C ASN A 96 6.75 6.53 5.49
N MET A 97 7.85 5.79 5.28
CA MET A 97 9.17 6.37 5.01
C MET A 97 9.15 7.28 3.76
N LEU A 98 8.47 6.85 2.70
CA LEU A 98 8.29 7.68 1.50
C LEU A 98 7.58 9.00 1.81
N PHE A 99 6.46 8.96 2.54
CA PHE A 99 5.72 10.18 2.92
C PHE A 99 6.55 11.10 3.81
N GLU A 100 7.23 10.57 4.81
CA GLU A 100 8.11 11.37 5.69
C GLU A 100 9.27 12.00 4.92
N SER A 101 9.79 11.32 3.90
CA SER A 101 10.90 11.80 3.06
C SER A 101 10.57 13.08 2.28
N ILE A 102 9.30 13.40 2.10
CA ILE A 102 8.85 14.59 1.38
C ILE A 102 9.11 15.85 2.20
N SER A 103 8.98 15.78 3.50
CA SER A 103 9.03 16.92 4.42
C SER A 103 10.36 17.07 5.17
N ASP A 104 11.16 16.02 5.29
CA ASP A 104 12.39 16.02 6.07
C ASP A 104 13.54 15.32 5.34
N GLU A 105 14.71 16.00 5.28
CA GLU A 105 15.90 15.50 4.58
C GLU A 105 16.52 14.29 5.28
N ASN A 106 16.48 14.25 6.61
CA ASN A 106 17.03 13.10 7.36
C ASN A 106 16.17 11.86 7.12
N PHE A 107 14.84 12.00 7.09
CA PHE A 107 13.96 10.91 6.72
C PHE A 107 14.16 10.48 5.27
N ARG A 108 14.45 11.42 4.37
CA ARG A 108 14.78 11.10 2.96
C ARG A 108 16.02 10.24 2.85
N LEU A 109 17.09 10.54 3.56
CA LEU A 109 18.30 9.73 3.57
C LEU A 109 18.05 8.32 4.10
N ASN A 110 17.27 8.22 5.18
CA ASN A 110 16.86 6.93 5.73
C ASN A 110 16.06 6.10 4.72
N TRP A 111 15.09 6.72 4.05
CA TRP A 111 14.29 6.05 3.03
C TRP A 111 15.14 5.57 1.85
N LEU A 112 16.01 6.42 1.32
CA LEU A 112 16.92 6.06 0.23
C LEU A 112 17.80 4.87 0.59
N TYR A 113 18.32 4.84 1.82
CA TYR A 113 19.15 3.76 2.32
C TYR A 113 18.38 2.44 2.46
N ASN A 114 17.08 2.50 2.74
CA ASN A 114 16.20 1.33 2.88
C ASN A 114 15.58 0.86 1.54
N GLY A 115 16.05 1.33 0.41
CA GLY A 115 15.64 0.88 -0.91
C GLY A 115 14.75 1.86 -1.69
N GLY A 116 14.51 3.05 -1.16
CA GLY A 116 13.77 4.11 -1.84
C GLY A 116 14.49 4.68 -3.08
N ASN A 117 15.80 4.46 -3.16
CA ASN A 117 16.60 4.91 -4.29
C ASN A 117 16.18 4.34 -5.66
N VAL A 118 15.53 3.18 -5.68
CA VAL A 118 14.99 2.59 -6.91
C VAL A 118 13.55 3.04 -7.20
N THR A 119 12.85 3.58 -6.23
CA THR A 119 11.50 4.14 -6.38
C THR A 119 11.55 5.52 -7.03
N ILE A 120 12.59 6.31 -6.74
CA ILE A 120 12.87 7.56 -7.45
C ILE A 120 13.44 7.25 -8.83
N LYS A 121 12.78 7.72 -9.83
CA LYS A 121 13.29 7.69 -11.22
C LYS A 121 13.37 9.09 -11.77
#